data_157b1870bf1cb0faf152da4a123303d6
#
_entry.id   157b1870bf1cb0faf152da4a123303d6
#
_cell.length_a   1.000
_cell.length_b   1.000
_cell.length_c   1.000
_cell.angle_alpha   90.00
_cell.angle_beta   90.00
_cell.angle_gamma   90.00
#
_symmetry.space_group_name_H-M   'P 1'
#
loop_
_entity.id
_entity.type
_entity.pdbx_description
1 polymer ?
#
loop_
_entity_poly.entity_id
_entity_poly.type
_entity_poly.pdbx_seq_one_letter_code
_entity_poly.pdbx_strand_id
1 'polypeptide(L)'
;MVRPDTFNTFQYLSDRVDAELKVTLEDRSMPLYEMMRYHLGWNNSANATQIARIHGVTCLTANQNSSGDMNMALPVAAAVELVDNFVQIHDDIQAGNMTRNGRDAVWWVWGPAQAINAGDGMHALARLAMFRLRDRGVPVDITFQALRFLDDAALAMCEGRFQDLEAQERIDITVEDYLTIAGMKKGSLLACACKLGALLSGRGEEVIEAFNSFGTKLGIAMQIGEDIRQVWESDNDSTAPHNEVLNKKKLLPIVYSIQTAEVREKRRLGEIFMKRVLEPADITTVRSILNELDARRYSESLAEDYRSQAVNDLTTLSIIHKKDKSIDQLTSILTKSMPI
;
A
#
# COMPACT_ATOMS: atom_id res chain seq x y z
N MET A 1 14.37 -0.72 -19.79
CA MET A 1 14.32 -2.11 -20.30
C MET A 1 14.44 -3.06 -19.11
N VAL A 2 13.36 -3.74 -18.72
CA VAL A 2 13.30 -4.68 -17.58
C VAL A 2 14.18 -5.89 -17.90
N ARG A 3 15.12 -6.27 -17.02
CA ARG A 3 15.85 -7.53 -17.18
C ARG A 3 14.84 -8.69 -17.07
N PRO A 4 14.82 -9.66 -17.98
CA PRO A 4 13.87 -10.79 -17.99
C PRO A 4 13.79 -11.54 -16.65
N ASP A 5 14.93 -11.64 -15.95
CA ASP A 5 15.06 -12.37 -14.69
C ASP A 5 14.24 -11.76 -13.52
N THR A 6 14.05 -10.43 -13.49
CA THR A 6 13.36 -9.76 -12.37
C THR A 6 11.85 -9.96 -12.44
N PHE A 7 11.27 -9.97 -13.65
CA PHE A 7 9.83 -10.22 -13.84
C PHE A 7 9.49 -11.68 -13.48
N ASN A 8 10.30 -12.62 -13.89
CA ASN A 8 10.14 -14.05 -13.58
C ASN A 8 10.23 -14.29 -12.05
N THR A 9 11.14 -13.59 -11.34
CA THR A 9 11.28 -13.73 -9.89
C THR A 9 10.05 -13.17 -9.17
N PHE A 10 9.57 -11.98 -9.55
CA PHE A 10 8.36 -11.40 -8.96
C PHE A 10 7.15 -12.31 -9.14
N GLN A 11 6.94 -12.79 -10.36
CA GLN A 11 5.82 -13.69 -10.67
C GLN A 11 5.90 -14.99 -9.86
N TYR A 12 7.07 -15.59 -9.78
CA TYR A 12 7.30 -16.79 -8.96
C TYR A 12 6.94 -16.56 -7.48
N LEU A 13 7.39 -15.45 -6.88
CA LEU A 13 7.08 -15.12 -5.49
C LEU A 13 5.59 -14.82 -5.31
N SER A 14 4.98 -14.10 -6.24
CA SER A 14 3.54 -13.82 -6.23
C SER A 14 2.71 -15.11 -6.28
N ASP A 15 3.08 -16.06 -7.12
CA ASP A 15 2.41 -17.36 -7.22
C ASP A 15 2.55 -18.18 -5.92
N ARG A 16 3.69 -18.08 -5.23
CA ARG A 16 3.91 -18.72 -3.93
C ARG A 16 3.02 -18.12 -2.84
N VAL A 17 2.89 -16.79 -2.81
CA VAL A 17 1.96 -16.10 -1.90
C VAL A 17 0.52 -16.47 -2.21
N ASP A 18 0.15 -16.49 -3.48
CA ASP A 18 -1.21 -16.85 -3.92
C ASP A 18 -1.58 -18.30 -3.53
N ALA A 19 -0.64 -19.23 -3.65
CA ALA A 19 -0.82 -20.60 -3.19
C ALA A 19 -1.05 -20.68 -1.68
N GLU A 20 -0.30 -19.92 -0.87
CA GLU A 20 -0.46 -19.88 0.59
C GLU A 20 -1.78 -19.23 1.02
N LEU A 21 -2.22 -18.18 0.29
CA LEU A 21 -3.55 -17.57 0.47
C LEU A 21 -4.67 -18.58 0.21
N LYS A 22 -4.55 -19.40 -0.85
CA LYS A 22 -5.52 -20.46 -1.17
C LYS A 22 -5.64 -21.48 -0.04
N VAL A 23 -4.52 -21.91 0.54
CA VAL A 23 -4.52 -22.80 1.72
C VAL A 23 -5.25 -22.17 2.91
N THR A 24 -5.12 -20.85 3.11
CA THR A 24 -5.79 -20.14 4.21
C THR A 24 -7.33 -20.12 4.03
N LEU A 25 -7.83 -20.20 2.79
CA LEU A 25 -9.26 -20.25 2.47
C LEU A 25 -9.75 -21.68 2.12
N GLU A 26 -8.90 -22.69 2.22
CA GLU A 26 -9.26 -24.09 1.99
C GLU A 26 -10.36 -24.55 2.95
N ASP A 27 -11.22 -25.46 2.52
CA ASP A 27 -12.34 -26.01 3.30
C ASP A 27 -13.41 -24.99 3.79
N ARG A 28 -13.41 -23.79 3.27
CA ARG A 28 -14.37 -22.73 3.61
C ARG A 28 -15.39 -22.54 2.49
N SER A 29 -16.66 -22.92 2.73
CA SER A 29 -17.69 -23.01 1.68
C SER A 29 -18.81 -21.96 1.78
N MET A 30 -18.85 -21.12 2.85
CA MET A 30 -19.89 -20.09 2.95
C MET A 30 -19.75 -19.03 1.85
N PRO A 31 -20.84 -18.37 1.42
CA PRO A 31 -20.80 -17.28 0.43
C PRO A 31 -19.85 -16.14 0.80
N LEU A 32 -19.61 -15.90 2.08
CA LEU A 32 -18.62 -14.95 2.58
C LEU A 32 -17.24 -15.19 1.95
N TYR A 33 -16.82 -16.44 1.85
CA TYR A 33 -15.51 -16.78 1.29
C TYR A 33 -15.49 -16.68 -0.25
N GLU A 34 -16.64 -16.76 -0.91
CA GLU A 34 -16.73 -16.47 -2.35
C GLU A 34 -16.46 -14.98 -2.63
N MET A 35 -16.96 -14.08 -1.79
CA MET A 35 -16.65 -12.64 -1.87
C MET A 35 -15.15 -12.39 -1.72
N MET A 36 -14.50 -13.06 -0.76
CA MET A 36 -13.06 -12.96 -0.55
C MET A 36 -12.27 -13.50 -1.76
N ARG A 37 -12.66 -14.68 -2.29
CA ARG A 37 -12.04 -15.26 -3.50
C ARG A 37 -12.23 -14.34 -4.72
N TYR A 38 -13.39 -13.73 -4.85
CA TYR A 38 -13.66 -12.75 -5.89
C TYR A 38 -12.71 -11.55 -5.76
N HIS A 39 -12.60 -10.96 -4.56
CA HIS A 39 -11.70 -9.83 -4.31
C HIS A 39 -10.25 -10.19 -4.63
N LEU A 40 -9.80 -11.38 -4.23
CA LEU A 40 -8.47 -11.90 -4.48
C LEU A 40 -8.20 -12.28 -5.96
N GLY A 41 -9.20 -12.19 -6.83
CA GLY A 41 -9.03 -12.41 -8.27
C GLY A 41 -9.12 -13.86 -8.73
N TRP A 42 -9.60 -14.77 -7.88
CA TRP A 42 -9.63 -16.20 -8.22
C TRP A 42 -10.89 -16.65 -8.98
N ASN A 43 -11.95 -15.87 -8.95
CA ASN A 43 -13.17 -16.16 -9.70
C ASN A 43 -13.08 -15.48 -11.07
N ASN A 44 -12.44 -16.13 -12.02
CA ASN A 44 -12.05 -15.54 -13.31
C ASN A 44 -13.19 -15.34 -14.29
N SER A 45 -13.40 -14.10 -14.72
CA SER A 45 -13.71 -13.82 -16.13
C SER A 45 -12.41 -13.89 -16.95
N ALA A 46 -12.47 -14.35 -18.20
CA ALA A 46 -11.31 -14.58 -19.08
C ALA A 46 -10.39 -13.34 -19.32
N ASN A 47 -10.74 -12.17 -18.78
CA ASN A 47 -10.04 -10.90 -18.92
C ASN A 47 -9.53 -10.34 -17.57
N ALA A 48 -9.50 -11.12 -16.49
CA ALA A 48 -9.05 -10.64 -15.20
C ALA A 48 -7.53 -10.40 -15.22
N THR A 49 -7.12 -9.17 -14.95
CA THR A 49 -5.72 -8.83 -14.70
C THR A 49 -5.27 -9.58 -13.44
N GLN A 50 -4.14 -10.30 -13.53
CA GLN A 50 -3.56 -10.97 -12.37
C GLN A 50 -3.22 -9.91 -11.30
N ILE A 51 -3.73 -10.11 -10.09
CA ILE A 51 -3.49 -9.20 -8.97
C ILE A 51 -2.09 -9.46 -8.42
N ALA A 52 -1.25 -8.45 -8.41
CA ALA A 52 0.06 -8.51 -7.80
C ALA A 52 -0.06 -8.65 -6.27
N ARG A 53 0.76 -9.53 -5.68
CA ARG A 53 0.84 -9.76 -4.23
C ARG A 53 2.01 -8.96 -3.65
N ILE A 54 1.93 -7.63 -3.73
CA ILE A 54 3.05 -6.73 -3.49
C ILE A 54 3.60 -6.88 -2.07
N HIS A 55 2.75 -6.86 -1.04
CA HIS A 55 3.18 -6.94 0.35
C HIS A 55 3.74 -8.31 0.71
N GLY A 56 3.10 -9.38 0.23
CA GLY A 56 3.60 -10.74 0.44
C GLY A 56 4.93 -10.98 -0.29
N VAL A 57 5.07 -10.51 -1.53
CA VAL A 57 6.33 -10.58 -2.28
C VAL A 57 7.42 -9.79 -1.57
N THR A 58 7.10 -8.59 -1.05
CA THR A 58 8.04 -7.78 -0.26
C THR A 58 8.53 -8.53 0.97
N CYS A 59 7.62 -9.17 1.71
CA CYS A 59 7.97 -9.99 2.88
C CYS A 59 8.92 -11.14 2.51
N LEU A 60 8.59 -11.91 1.47
CA LEU A 60 9.44 -13.02 1.02
C LEU A 60 10.80 -12.54 0.54
N THR A 61 10.84 -11.41 -0.18
CA THR A 61 12.10 -10.82 -0.67
C THR A 61 12.96 -10.34 0.49
N ALA A 62 12.39 -9.68 1.49
CA ALA A 62 13.10 -9.25 2.71
C ALA A 62 13.66 -10.46 3.46
N ASN A 63 12.89 -11.56 3.57
CA ASN A 63 13.35 -12.79 4.19
C ASN A 63 14.55 -13.41 3.44
N GLN A 64 14.46 -13.56 2.12
CA GLN A 64 15.54 -14.08 1.30
C GLN A 64 16.80 -13.21 1.37
N ASN A 65 16.64 -11.89 1.32
CA ASN A 65 17.74 -10.93 1.43
C ASN A 65 18.48 -11.02 2.77
N SER A 66 17.77 -11.47 3.79
CA SER A 66 18.30 -11.74 5.11
C SER A 66 18.78 -13.19 5.29
N SER A 67 18.87 -13.98 4.21
CA SER A 67 19.29 -15.38 4.18
C SER A 67 18.33 -16.31 4.94
N GLY A 68 17.04 -15.97 4.99
CA GLY A 68 15.99 -16.77 5.60
C GLY A 68 15.43 -17.87 4.68
N ASP A 69 14.75 -18.84 5.27
CA ASP A 69 13.97 -19.83 4.53
C ASP A 69 12.60 -19.25 4.17
N MET A 70 12.37 -19.03 2.89
CA MET A 70 11.12 -18.52 2.35
C MET A 70 9.89 -19.34 2.80
N ASN A 71 10.03 -20.66 2.94
CA ASN A 71 8.91 -21.50 3.35
C ASN A 71 8.42 -21.17 4.78
N MET A 72 9.32 -20.71 5.63
CA MET A 72 8.98 -20.24 6.98
C MET A 72 8.22 -18.92 6.94
N ALA A 73 8.47 -18.07 5.94
CA ALA A 73 7.86 -16.75 5.80
C ALA A 73 6.52 -16.75 5.04
N LEU A 74 6.14 -17.84 4.34
CA LEU A 74 4.89 -17.89 3.56
C LEU A 74 3.63 -17.56 4.39
N PRO A 75 3.43 -18.07 5.63
CA PRO A 75 2.25 -17.73 6.42
C PRO A 75 2.13 -16.23 6.70
N VAL A 76 3.24 -15.56 7.01
CA VAL A 76 3.23 -14.10 7.26
C VAL A 76 3.06 -13.32 5.96
N ALA A 77 3.62 -13.80 4.85
CA ALA A 77 3.40 -13.19 3.53
C ALA A 77 1.92 -13.23 3.13
N ALA A 78 1.23 -14.34 3.39
CA ALA A 78 -0.22 -14.42 3.20
C ALA A 78 -0.99 -13.52 4.18
N ALA A 79 -0.55 -13.44 5.43
CA ALA A 79 -1.21 -12.61 6.45
C ALA A 79 -1.15 -11.12 6.11
N VAL A 80 0.00 -10.58 5.68
CA VAL A 80 0.09 -9.17 5.27
C VAL A 80 -0.75 -8.87 4.03
N GLU A 81 -0.84 -9.79 3.06
CA GLU A 81 -1.74 -9.65 1.91
C GLU A 81 -3.21 -9.64 2.34
N LEU A 82 -3.61 -10.47 3.30
CA LEU A 82 -4.98 -10.47 3.81
C LEU A 82 -5.32 -9.15 4.53
N VAL A 83 -4.36 -8.55 5.27
CA VAL A 83 -4.53 -7.23 5.88
C VAL A 83 -4.67 -6.15 4.81
N ASP A 84 -3.84 -6.17 3.77
CA ASP A 84 -3.97 -5.22 2.65
C ASP A 84 -5.35 -5.32 1.99
N ASN A 85 -5.80 -6.54 1.69
CA ASN A 85 -7.09 -6.78 1.04
C ASN A 85 -8.29 -6.43 1.94
N PHE A 86 -8.20 -6.64 3.26
CA PHE A 86 -9.18 -6.13 4.23
C PHE A 86 -9.33 -4.61 4.12
N VAL A 87 -8.21 -3.89 4.18
CA VAL A 87 -8.21 -2.42 4.09
C VAL A 87 -8.74 -1.96 2.73
N GLN A 88 -8.36 -2.61 1.63
CA GLN A 88 -8.86 -2.26 0.30
C GLN A 88 -10.38 -2.40 0.17
N ILE A 89 -10.98 -3.45 0.73
CA ILE A 89 -12.45 -3.62 0.70
C ILE A 89 -13.14 -2.50 1.48
N HIS A 90 -12.61 -2.12 2.63
CA HIS A 90 -13.17 -1.04 3.45
C HIS A 90 -12.95 0.34 2.81
N ASP A 91 -11.79 0.57 2.21
CA ASP A 91 -11.49 1.79 1.45
C ASP A 91 -12.46 1.99 0.28
N ASP A 92 -12.82 0.92 -0.44
CA ASP A 92 -13.76 1.01 -1.55
C ASP A 92 -15.14 1.48 -1.09
N ILE A 93 -15.60 1.04 0.09
CA ILE A 93 -16.85 1.50 0.67
C ILE A 93 -16.75 2.97 1.07
N GLN A 94 -15.70 3.34 1.78
CA GLN A 94 -15.50 4.68 2.32
C GLN A 94 -15.29 5.74 1.24
N ALA A 95 -14.61 5.37 0.15
CA ALA A 95 -14.35 6.25 -0.99
C ALA A 95 -15.45 6.18 -2.07
N GLY A 96 -16.40 5.24 -1.96
CA GLY A 96 -17.42 5.02 -2.99
C GLY A 96 -16.84 4.44 -4.29
N ASN A 97 -15.70 3.75 -4.24
CA ASN A 97 -15.07 3.17 -5.41
C ASN A 97 -15.89 1.99 -5.93
N MET A 98 -16.55 2.15 -7.07
CA MET A 98 -17.39 1.09 -7.66
C MET A 98 -16.56 -0.03 -8.31
N THR A 99 -15.31 0.25 -8.66
CA THR A 99 -14.40 -0.71 -9.32
C THR A 99 -13.05 -0.80 -8.62
N ARG A 100 -12.43 -1.98 -8.69
CA ARG A 100 -11.06 -2.25 -8.23
C ARG A 100 -10.40 -3.26 -9.15
N ASN A 101 -9.16 -2.99 -9.57
CA ASN A 101 -8.39 -3.88 -10.46
C ASN A 101 -9.17 -4.27 -11.75
N GLY A 102 -9.90 -3.31 -12.35
CA GLY A 102 -10.68 -3.52 -13.57
C GLY A 102 -11.95 -4.37 -13.40
N ARG A 103 -12.42 -4.57 -12.16
CA ARG A 103 -13.65 -5.32 -11.83
C ARG A 103 -14.51 -4.54 -10.86
N ASP A 104 -15.79 -4.88 -10.78
CA ASP A 104 -16.69 -4.30 -9.77
C ASP A 104 -16.15 -4.57 -8.36
N ALA A 105 -16.23 -3.57 -7.48
CA ALA A 105 -15.83 -3.71 -6.08
C ALA A 105 -16.80 -4.63 -5.32
N VAL A 106 -16.31 -5.29 -4.26
CA VAL A 106 -17.14 -6.22 -3.46
C VAL A 106 -18.42 -5.56 -2.95
N TRP A 107 -18.33 -4.33 -2.46
CA TRP A 107 -19.49 -3.60 -1.95
C TRP A 107 -20.51 -3.24 -3.04
N TRP A 108 -20.03 -3.05 -4.27
CA TRP A 108 -20.91 -2.76 -5.41
C TRP A 108 -21.70 -3.99 -5.85
N VAL A 109 -21.10 -5.18 -5.76
CA VAL A 109 -21.73 -6.45 -6.14
C VAL A 109 -22.67 -6.98 -5.04
N TRP A 110 -22.23 -6.95 -3.77
CA TRP A 110 -22.95 -7.60 -2.66
C TRP A 110 -23.49 -6.64 -1.59
N GLY A 111 -23.31 -5.34 -1.80
CA GLY A 111 -23.71 -4.30 -0.86
C GLY A 111 -22.69 -4.06 0.27
N PRO A 112 -22.71 -2.85 0.87
CA PRO A 112 -21.71 -2.43 1.84
C PRO A 112 -21.67 -3.29 3.11
N ALA A 113 -22.81 -3.75 3.60
CA ALA A 113 -22.87 -4.57 4.81
C ALA A 113 -22.12 -5.91 4.66
N GLN A 114 -22.27 -6.58 3.50
CA GLN A 114 -21.55 -7.83 3.24
C GLN A 114 -20.08 -7.60 2.93
N ALA A 115 -19.73 -6.48 2.30
CA ALA A 115 -18.34 -6.11 2.06
C ALA A 115 -17.59 -5.85 3.39
N ILE A 116 -18.23 -5.20 4.38
CA ILE A 116 -17.67 -5.05 5.73
C ILE A 116 -17.38 -6.43 6.32
N ASN A 117 -18.34 -7.35 6.29
CA ASN A 117 -18.15 -8.71 6.79
C ASN A 117 -16.99 -9.44 6.07
N ALA A 118 -16.85 -9.26 4.75
CA ALA A 118 -15.77 -9.86 3.98
C ALA A 118 -14.40 -9.29 4.39
N GLY A 119 -14.30 -7.98 4.58
CA GLY A 119 -13.09 -7.33 5.07
C GLY A 119 -12.71 -7.80 6.47
N ASP A 120 -13.64 -7.77 7.42
CA ASP A 120 -13.42 -8.23 8.80
C ASP A 120 -13.00 -9.71 8.83
N GLY A 121 -13.62 -10.53 7.98
CA GLY A 121 -13.24 -11.92 7.81
C GLY A 121 -11.81 -12.09 7.29
N MET A 122 -11.36 -11.25 6.34
CA MET A 122 -9.96 -11.27 5.87
C MET A 122 -8.97 -10.89 6.98
N HIS A 123 -9.29 -9.89 7.80
CA HIS A 123 -8.48 -9.52 8.95
C HIS A 123 -8.37 -10.68 9.97
N ALA A 124 -9.49 -11.35 10.26
CA ALA A 124 -9.47 -12.52 11.13
C ALA A 124 -8.64 -13.68 10.53
N LEU A 125 -8.75 -13.92 9.22
CA LEU A 125 -7.96 -14.93 8.50
C LEU A 125 -6.47 -14.59 8.50
N ALA A 126 -6.09 -13.32 8.42
CA ALA A 126 -4.70 -12.90 8.52
C ALA A 126 -4.09 -13.34 9.85
N ARG A 127 -4.80 -13.14 10.95
CA ARG A 127 -4.36 -13.59 12.28
C ARG A 127 -4.27 -15.12 12.38
N LEU A 128 -5.25 -15.83 11.82
CA LEU A 128 -5.23 -17.29 11.78
C LEU A 128 -4.05 -17.83 10.95
N ALA A 129 -3.71 -17.18 9.84
CA ALA A 129 -2.55 -17.54 9.03
C ALA A 129 -1.24 -17.45 9.84
N MET A 130 -1.11 -16.45 10.74
CA MET A 130 0.09 -16.30 11.58
C MET A 130 0.31 -17.51 12.53
N PHE A 131 -0.74 -18.16 13.02
CA PHE A 131 -0.58 -19.35 13.89
C PHE A 131 0.06 -20.53 13.15
N ARG A 132 -0.03 -20.56 11.81
CA ARG A 132 0.64 -21.61 11.01
C ARG A 132 2.17 -21.55 11.06
N LEU A 133 2.74 -20.44 11.59
CA LEU A 133 4.16 -20.39 11.93
C LEU A 133 4.54 -21.50 12.92
N ARG A 134 3.64 -21.84 13.86
CA ARG A 134 3.86 -22.92 14.83
C ARG A 134 3.93 -24.29 14.15
N ASP A 135 3.09 -24.52 13.14
CA ASP A 135 3.10 -25.77 12.36
C ASP A 135 4.41 -25.93 11.57
N ARG A 136 5.09 -24.82 11.29
CA ARG A 136 6.40 -24.77 10.62
C ARG A 136 7.58 -24.76 11.58
N GLY A 137 7.34 -24.89 12.89
CA GLY A 137 8.40 -24.99 13.91
C GLY A 137 8.97 -23.65 14.38
N VAL A 138 8.38 -22.49 14.00
CA VAL A 138 8.82 -21.19 14.51
C VAL A 138 8.58 -21.11 16.02
N PRO A 139 9.54 -20.64 16.84
CA PRO A 139 9.38 -20.47 18.29
C PRO A 139 8.15 -19.64 18.66
N VAL A 140 7.57 -19.92 19.85
CA VAL A 140 6.33 -19.25 20.31
C VAL A 140 6.51 -17.75 20.47
N ASP A 141 7.62 -17.33 21.06
CA ASP A 141 8.00 -15.93 21.27
C ASP A 141 8.12 -15.17 19.95
N ILE A 142 8.76 -15.75 18.94
CA ILE A 142 8.86 -15.17 17.59
C ILE A 142 7.48 -15.10 16.92
N THR A 143 6.64 -16.13 17.11
CA THR A 143 5.27 -16.12 16.58
C THR A 143 4.43 -15.00 17.20
N PHE A 144 4.52 -14.78 18.51
CA PHE A 144 3.81 -13.69 19.19
C PHE A 144 4.38 -12.30 18.78
N GLN A 145 5.69 -12.19 18.62
CA GLN A 145 6.30 -10.97 18.13
C GLN A 145 5.83 -10.64 16.70
N ALA A 146 5.80 -11.64 15.82
CA ALA A 146 5.29 -11.48 14.47
C ALA A 146 3.81 -11.07 14.44
N LEU A 147 2.97 -11.70 15.27
CA LEU A 147 1.55 -11.34 15.38
C LEU A 147 1.37 -9.90 15.87
N ARG A 148 2.16 -9.47 16.86
CA ARG A 148 2.15 -8.08 17.34
C ARG A 148 2.50 -7.11 16.24
N PHE A 149 3.54 -7.36 15.43
CA PHE A 149 3.91 -6.50 14.31
C PHE A 149 2.78 -6.35 13.29
N LEU A 150 2.05 -7.44 13.01
CA LEU A 150 0.92 -7.42 12.11
C LEU A 150 -0.25 -6.58 12.67
N ASP A 151 -0.58 -6.77 13.95
CA ASP A 151 -1.67 -6.05 14.61
C ASP A 151 -1.36 -4.56 14.76
N ASP A 152 -0.12 -4.20 15.13
CA ASP A 152 0.34 -2.81 15.22
C ASP A 152 0.23 -2.12 13.84
N ALA A 153 0.61 -2.80 12.75
CA ALA A 153 0.48 -2.26 11.40
C ALA A 153 -0.98 -2.11 10.97
N ALA A 154 -1.83 -3.11 11.24
CA ALA A 154 -3.25 -3.03 10.92
C ALA A 154 -3.94 -1.89 11.68
N LEU A 155 -3.61 -1.69 12.95
CA LEU A 155 -4.11 -0.57 13.75
C LEU A 155 -3.64 0.78 13.18
N ALA A 156 -2.34 0.90 12.86
CA ALA A 156 -1.80 2.12 12.26
C ALA A 156 -2.48 2.48 10.93
N MET A 157 -2.82 1.47 10.10
CA MET A 157 -3.58 1.71 8.87
C MET A 157 -4.99 2.25 9.14
N CYS A 158 -5.68 1.71 10.16
CA CYS A 158 -7.00 2.22 10.58
C CYS A 158 -6.91 3.66 11.10
N GLU A 159 -5.93 3.98 11.94
CA GLU A 159 -5.68 5.32 12.46
C GLU A 159 -5.33 6.30 11.33
N GLY A 160 -4.43 5.89 10.41
CA GLY A 160 -4.08 6.68 9.25
C GLY A 160 -5.28 6.95 8.34
N ARG A 161 -6.17 5.96 8.16
CA ARG A 161 -7.39 6.15 7.39
C ARG A 161 -8.38 7.09 8.08
N PHE A 162 -8.52 6.99 9.40
CA PHE A 162 -9.32 7.92 10.18
C PHE A 162 -8.82 9.37 9.99
N GLN A 163 -7.52 9.60 10.12
CA GLN A 163 -6.92 10.93 9.93
C GLN A 163 -7.06 11.43 8.49
N ASP A 164 -6.93 10.55 7.48
CA ASP A 164 -7.12 10.89 6.06
C ASP A 164 -8.56 11.39 5.78
N LEU A 165 -9.56 10.76 6.40
CA LEU A 165 -10.95 11.19 6.28
C LEU A 165 -11.21 12.52 7.00
N GLU A 166 -10.68 12.70 8.21
CA GLU A 166 -10.76 13.99 8.92
C GLU A 166 -10.05 15.13 8.15
N ALA A 167 -8.91 14.82 7.54
CA ALA A 167 -8.16 15.79 6.75
C ALA A 167 -8.96 16.36 5.58
N GLN A 168 -9.91 15.62 5.02
CA GLN A 168 -10.74 16.11 3.89
C GLN A 168 -11.54 17.36 4.27
N GLU A 169 -11.98 17.47 5.50
CA GLU A 169 -12.76 18.60 6.01
C GLU A 169 -11.90 19.79 6.48
N ARG A 170 -10.57 19.59 6.61
CA ARG A 170 -9.64 20.59 7.10
C ARG A 170 -8.96 21.35 5.95
N ILE A 171 -8.66 22.63 6.19
CA ILE A 171 -7.94 23.49 5.24
C ILE A 171 -6.51 23.80 5.72
N ASP A 172 -6.19 23.45 6.95
CA ASP A 172 -4.93 23.75 7.63
C ASP A 172 -3.95 22.56 7.67
N ILE A 173 -4.19 21.54 6.84
CA ILE A 173 -3.31 20.37 6.71
C ILE A 173 -1.95 20.79 6.17
N THR A 174 -0.89 20.41 6.88
CA THR A 174 0.50 20.63 6.49
C THR A 174 1.07 19.44 5.72
N VAL A 175 2.21 19.67 5.04
CA VAL A 175 2.98 18.57 4.42
C VAL A 175 3.43 17.55 5.47
N GLU A 176 3.75 17.96 6.69
CA GLU A 176 4.13 17.07 7.81
C GLU A 176 2.95 16.17 8.23
N ASP A 177 1.74 16.74 8.36
CA ASP A 177 0.53 15.96 8.63
C ASP A 177 0.29 14.93 7.50
N TYR A 178 0.40 15.36 6.24
CA TYR A 178 0.26 14.47 5.09
C TYR A 178 1.26 13.31 5.14
N LEU A 179 2.54 13.59 5.42
CA LEU A 179 3.58 12.55 5.48
C LEU A 179 3.33 11.56 6.62
N THR A 180 2.83 12.05 7.76
CA THR A 180 2.41 11.20 8.88
C THR A 180 1.28 10.27 8.45
N ILE A 181 0.23 10.80 7.83
CA ILE A 181 -0.91 10.02 7.32
C ILE A 181 -0.45 9.01 6.26
N ALA A 182 0.41 9.41 5.31
CA ALA A 182 0.95 8.54 4.28
C ALA A 182 1.78 7.39 4.88
N GLY A 183 2.60 7.69 5.90
CA GLY A 183 3.35 6.69 6.66
C GLY A 183 2.44 5.67 7.33
N MET A 184 1.36 6.12 7.96
CA MET A 184 0.39 5.23 8.61
C MET A 184 -0.41 4.40 7.60
N LYS A 185 -0.85 4.97 6.48
CA LYS A 185 -1.70 4.28 5.48
C LYS A 185 -0.94 3.30 4.59
N LYS A 186 0.21 3.69 4.05
CA LYS A 186 1.01 2.89 3.10
C LYS A 186 2.30 2.39 3.72
N GLY A 187 2.96 3.23 4.52
CA GLY A 187 4.24 2.91 5.13
C GLY A 187 4.16 1.78 6.14
N SER A 188 3.13 1.77 6.99
CA SER A 188 3.03 0.82 8.11
C SER A 188 2.96 -0.65 7.66
N LEU A 189 2.16 -0.98 6.65
CA LEU A 189 2.03 -2.36 6.19
C LEU A 189 3.24 -2.81 5.37
N LEU A 190 3.81 -1.91 4.55
CA LEU A 190 5.02 -2.23 3.80
C LEU A 190 6.22 -2.44 4.75
N ALA A 191 6.33 -1.60 5.79
CA ALA A 191 7.30 -1.76 6.87
C ALA A 191 7.09 -3.08 7.62
N CYS A 192 5.85 -3.42 7.93
CA CYS A 192 5.49 -4.68 8.57
C CYS A 192 5.92 -5.88 7.71
N ALA A 193 5.64 -5.86 6.41
CA ALA A 193 6.04 -6.91 5.48
C ALA A 193 7.56 -7.12 5.47
N CYS A 194 8.33 -6.03 5.37
CA CYS A 194 9.79 -6.06 5.42
C CYS A 194 10.31 -6.58 6.77
N LYS A 195 9.78 -6.06 7.86
CA LYS A 195 10.14 -6.39 9.23
C LYS A 195 9.89 -7.86 9.57
N LEU A 196 8.73 -8.38 9.15
CA LEU A 196 8.37 -9.79 9.32
C LEU A 196 9.30 -10.73 8.52
N GLY A 197 9.64 -10.35 7.29
CA GLY A 197 10.61 -11.09 6.49
C GLY A 197 11.97 -11.17 7.17
N ALA A 198 12.47 -10.05 7.70
CA ALA A 198 13.73 -9.98 8.44
C ALA A 198 13.67 -10.77 9.76
N LEU A 199 12.59 -10.65 10.54
CA LEU A 199 12.40 -11.39 11.79
C LEU A 199 12.52 -12.90 11.57
N LEU A 200 11.85 -13.45 10.57
CA LEU A 200 11.83 -14.87 10.28
C LEU A 200 13.14 -15.39 9.64
N SER A 201 14.05 -14.52 9.27
CA SER A 201 15.40 -14.90 8.86
C SER A 201 16.36 -15.13 10.03
N GLY A 202 15.93 -14.86 11.27
CA GLY A 202 16.75 -14.99 12.48
C GLY A 202 17.82 -13.89 12.63
N ARG A 203 17.67 -12.76 11.92
CA ARG A 203 18.60 -11.62 12.02
C ARG A 203 18.31 -10.80 13.28
N GLY A 204 19.34 -10.07 13.73
CA GLY A 204 19.24 -9.20 14.90
C GLY A 204 18.36 -7.97 14.68
N GLU A 205 18.03 -7.30 15.79
CA GLU A 205 17.12 -6.14 15.83
C GLU A 205 17.53 -5.00 14.89
N GLU A 206 18.83 -4.78 14.72
CA GLU A 206 19.37 -3.76 13.79
C GLU A 206 18.92 -3.97 12.35
N VAL A 207 18.92 -5.23 11.89
CA VAL A 207 18.47 -5.59 10.53
C VAL A 207 16.95 -5.43 10.43
N ILE A 208 16.21 -5.87 11.47
CA ILE A 208 14.76 -5.75 11.52
C ILE A 208 14.34 -4.27 11.44
N GLU A 209 15.03 -3.38 12.18
CA GLU A 209 14.71 -1.96 12.21
C GLU A 209 15.09 -1.25 10.91
N ALA A 210 16.17 -1.62 10.27
CA ALA A 210 16.51 -1.07 8.95
C ALA A 210 15.48 -1.45 7.88
N PHE A 211 14.97 -2.68 7.89
CA PHE A 211 13.86 -3.09 7.02
C PHE A 211 12.54 -2.39 7.37
N ASN A 212 12.29 -2.11 8.63
CA ASN A 212 11.17 -1.29 9.09
C ASN A 212 11.25 0.13 8.51
N SER A 213 12.40 0.79 8.67
CA SER A 213 12.64 2.14 8.14
C SER A 213 12.54 2.18 6.62
N PHE A 214 13.14 1.21 5.92
CA PHE A 214 13.04 1.03 4.48
C PHE A 214 11.58 0.96 4.02
N GLY A 215 10.79 0.07 4.60
CA GLY A 215 9.40 -0.14 4.22
C GLY A 215 8.54 1.10 4.47
N THR A 216 8.73 1.78 5.59
CA THR A 216 8.02 3.03 5.91
C THR A 216 8.29 4.12 4.87
N LYS A 217 9.56 4.40 4.59
CA LYS A 217 9.97 5.44 3.63
C LYS A 217 9.52 5.13 2.21
N LEU A 218 9.65 3.87 1.81
CA LEU A 218 9.21 3.45 0.50
C LEU A 218 7.70 3.54 0.35
N GLY A 219 6.92 3.17 1.38
CA GLY A 219 5.46 3.31 1.38
C GLY A 219 5.02 4.78 1.26
N ILE A 220 5.72 5.71 1.92
CA ILE A 220 5.48 7.17 1.75
C ILE A 220 5.76 7.59 0.30
N ALA A 221 6.89 7.17 -0.28
CA ALA A 221 7.22 7.48 -1.67
C ALA A 221 6.16 6.91 -2.65
N MET A 222 5.64 5.70 -2.37
CA MET A 222 4.55 5.10 -3.15
C MET A 222 3.27 5.92 -3.09
N GLN A 223 2.87 6.39 -1.90
CA GLN A 223 1.70 7.24 -1.75
C GLN A 223 1.85 8.55 -2.55
N ILE A 224 3.01 9.19 -2.45
CA ILE A 224 3.30 10.42 -3.22
C ILE A 224 3.20 10.16 -4.73
N GLY A 225 3.75 9.05 -5.22
CA GLY A 225 3.64 8.64 -6.63
C GLY A 225 2.19 8.39 -7.06
N GLU A 226 1.36 7.77 -6.22
CA GLU A 226 -0.08 7.61 -6.47
C GLU A 226 -0.78 8.97 -6.57
N ASP A 227 -0.48 9.91 -5.67
CA ASP A 227 -1.06 11.25 -5.68
C ASP A 227 -0.71 12.04 -6.94
N ILE A 228 0.55 11.95 -7.41
CA ILE A 228 0.98 12.56 -8.66
C ILE A 228 0.14 12.03 -9.83
N ARG A 229 -0.03 10.71 -9.92
CA ARG A 229 -0.86 10.09 -10.98
C ARG A 229 -2.31 10.54 -10.91
N GLN A 230 -2.89 10.59 -9.71
CA GLN A 230 -4.27 11.03 -9.52
C GLN A 230 -4.50 12.46 -10.02
N VAL A 231 -3.51 13.33 -9.87
CA VAL A 231 -3.62 14.71 -10.32
C VAL A 231 -3.37 14.84 -11.82
N TRP A 232 -2.35 14.21 -12.40
CA TRP A 232 -1.87 14.51 -13.74
C TRP A 232 -2.10 13.43 -14.81
N GLU A 233 -2.32 12.16 -14.42
CA GLU A 233 -2.43 11.05 -15.38
C GLU A 233 -3.85 10.50 -15.53
N SER A 234 -4.80 10.97 -14.76
CA SER A 234 -6.20 10.53 -14.83
C SER A 234 -6.99 11.11 -16.01
N ASP A 235 -6.31 11.61 -17.06
CA ASP A 235 -6.93 12.35 -18.16
C ASP A 235 -7.79 11.53 -19.11
N ASN A 236 -7.71 10.21 -19.09
CA ASN A 236 -8.50 9.39 -20.01
C ASN A 236 -9.97 9.21 -19.56
N ASP A 237 -10.31 9.68 -18.37
CA ASP A 237 -11.69 9.62 -17.88
C ASP A 237 -11.97 10.71 -16.84
N SER A 238 -11.97 11.99 -17.32
CA SER A 238 -12.32 13.16 -16.48
C SER A 238 -13.76 13.10 -15.93
N THR A 239 -14.54 12.14 -16.39
CA THR A 239 -15.91 11.87 -15.92
C THR A 239 -15.97 10.71 -14.93
N ALA A 240 -14.83 10.05 -14.62
CA ALA A 240 -14.82 8.95 -13.69
C ALA A 240 -15.24 9.42 -12.29
N PRO A 241 -16.25 8.81 -11.67
CA PRO A 241 -16.72 9.18 -10.33
C PRO A 241 -15.68 8.93 -9.22
N HIS A 242 -14.50 8.44 -9.56
CA HIS A 242 -13.42 8.04 -8.65
C HIS A 242 -12.19 8.96 -8.70
N ASN A 243 -12.32 10.18 -9.24
CA ASN A 243 -11.21 11.12 -9.20
C ASN A 243 -11.01 11.64 -7.77
N GLU A 244 -9.87 11.35 -7.17
CA GLU A 244 -9.52 11.71 -5.81
C GLU A 244 -9.55 13.24 -5.57
N VAL A 245 -9.30 14.03 -6.61
CA VAL A 245 -9.44 15.51 -6.55
C VAL A 245 -10.90 15.90 -6.41
N LEU A 246 -11.82 15.25 -7.14
CA LEU A 246 -13.27 15.48 -7.00
C LEU A 246 -13.79 15.10 -5.62
N ASN A 247 -13.20 14.09 -4.99
CA ASN A 247 -13.49 13.67 -3.63
C ASN A 247 -12.81 14.54 -2.57
N LYS A 248 -12.20 15.65 -2.96
CA LYS A 248 -11.51 16.62 -2.09
C LYS A 248 -10.42 16.01 -1.21
N LYS A 249 -9.83 14.88 -1.62
CA LYS A 249 -8.70 14.32 -0.89
C LYS A 249 -7.53 15.27 -0.83
N LYS A 250 -6.84 15.26 0.27
CA LYS A 250 -5.66 16.08 0.53
C LYS A 250 -4.42 15.41 -0.05
N LEU A 251 -4.36 15.35 -1.39
CA LEU A 251 -3.19 14.86 -2.11
C LEU A 251 -1.99 15.78 -1.89
N LEU A 252 -0.77 15.24 -1.84
CA LEU A 252 0.43 16.04 -1.57
C LEU A 252 0.56 17.30 -2.41
N PRO A 253 0.34 17.29 -3.75
CA PRO A 253 0.44 18.51 -4.54
C PRO A 253 -0.52 19.60 -4.07
N ILE A 254 -1.71 19.22 -3.61
CA ILE A 254 -2.74 20.15 -3.11
C ILE A 254 -2.31 20.71 -1.75
N VAL A 255 -1.88 19.85 -0.83
CA VAL A 255 -1.41 20.24 0.51
C VAL A 255 -0.24 21.20 0.42
N TYR A 256 0.78 20.86 -0.38
CA TYR A 256 1.93 21.72 -0.62
C TYR A 256 1.52 23.08 -1.17
N SER A 257 0.64 23.10 -2.17
CA SER A 257 0.18 24.34 -2.77
C SER A 257 -0.60 25.22 -1.79
N ILE A 258 -1.48 24.63 -0.99
CA ILE A 258 -2.20 25.37 0.06
C ILE A 258 -1.22 25.93 1.10
N GLN A 259 -0.19 25.20 1.46
CA GLN A 259 0.79 25.62 2.47
C GLN A 259 1.69 26.77 1.96
N THR A 260 2.15 26.71 0.72
CA THR A 260 3.20 27.59 0.16
C THR A 260 2.68 28.76 -0.68
N ALA A 261 1.46 28.65 -1.22
CA ALA A 261 0.88 29.66 -2.11
C ALA A 261 0.73 31.03 -1.43
N GLU A 262 0.77 32.09 -2.23
CA GLU A 262 0.41 33.43 -1.82
C GLU A 262 -1.10 33.60 -1.64
N VAL A 263 -1.54 34.72 -1.12
CA VAL A 263 -2.96 34.98 -0.79
C VAL A 263 -3.90 34.78 -1.98
N ARG A 264 -3.45 35.13 -3.17
CA ARG A 264 -4.26 35.03 -4.39
C ARG A 264 -4.55 33.57 -4.77
N GLU A 265 -3.54 32.75 -4.81
CA GLU A 265 -3.62 31.33 -5.19
C GLU A 265 -4.32 30.54 -4.09
N LYS A 266 -4.04 30.82 -2.81
CA LYS A 266 -4.78 30.25 -1.66
C LYS A 266 -6.27 30.52 -1.77
N ARG A 267 -6.65 31.75 -2.13
CA ARG A 267 -8.05 32.12 -2.29
C ARG A 267 -8.69 31.33 -3.45
N ARG A 268 -8.01 31.23 -4.60
CA ARG A 268 -8.51 30.45 -5.76
C ARG A 268 -8.73 28.97 -5.40
N LEU A 269 -7.77 28.34 -4.74
CA LEU A 269 -7.91 26.96 -4.27
C LEU A 269 -9.02 26.85 -3.23
N GLY A 270 -9.07 27.75 -2.26
CA GLY A 270 -10.10 27.77 -1.22
C GLY A 270 -11.52 27.87 -1.79
N GLU A 271 -11.74 28.77 -2.76
CA GLU A 271 -13.05 28.94 -3.45
C GLU A 271 -13.50 27.64 -4.15
N ILE A 272 -12.56 26.87 -4.72
CA ILE A 272 -12.86 25.56 -5.33
C ILE A 272 -13.19 24.52 -4.26
N PHE A 273 -12.31 24.32 -3.27
CA PHE A 273 -12.50 23.27 -2.27
C PHE A 273 -13.63 23.54 -1.27
N MET A 274 -14.13 24.79 -1.17
CA MET A 274 -15.33 25.13 -0.43
C MET A 274 -16.65 24.80 -1.16
N LYS A 275 -16.64 24.52 -2.46
CA LYS A 275 -17.83 24.06 -3.18
C LYS A 275 -18.37 22.79 -2.54
N ARG A 276 -19.70 22.61 -2.49
CA ARG A 276 -20.29 21.39 -1.98
C ARG A 276 -19.91 20.15 -2.82
N VAL A 277 -19.91 20.32 -4.13
CA VAL A 277 -19.53 19.28 -5.10
C VAL A 277 -18.56 19.92 -6.09
N LEU A 278 -17.46 19.24 -6.36
CA LEU A 278 -16.50 19.63 -7.40
C LEU A 278 -16.96 19.06 -8.75
N GLU A 279 -16.75 19.85 -9.79
CA GLU A 279 -17.08 19.48 -11.17
C GLU A 279 -15.80 19.14 -11.95
N PRO A 280 -15.87 18.39 -13.07
CA PRO A 280 -14.69 18.08 -13.90
C PRO A 280 -13.90 19.33 -14.33
N ALA A 281 -14.57 20.46 -14.57
CA ALA A 281 -13.91 21.73 -14.89
C ALA A 281 -13.02 22.27 -13.75
N ASP A 282 -13.35 21.93 -12.51
CA ASP A 282 -12.56 22.32 -11.34
C ASP A 282 -11.20 21.60 -11.33
N ILE A 283 -11.14 20.36 -11.80
CA ILE A 283 -9.88 19.59 -11.90
C ILE A 283 -8.88 20.34 -12.79
N THR A 284 -9.33 20.82 -13.95
CA THR A 284 -8.47 21.57 -14.87
C THR A 284 -7.95 22.86 -14.21
N THR A 285 -8.81 23.56 -13.47
CA THR A 285 -8.43 24.78 -12.74
C THR A 285 -7.45 24.48 -11.61
N VAL A 286 -7.70 23.42 -10.83
CA VAL A 286 -6.77 22.96 -9.77
C VAL A 286 -5.42 22.63 -10.38
N ARG A 287 -5.35 21.81 -11.44
CA ARG A 287 -4.09 21.49 -12.13
C ARG A 287 -3.32 22.72 -12.60
N SER A 288 -4.02 23.71 -13.16
CA SER A 288 -3.38 24.96 -13.59
C SER A 288 -2.69 25.66 -12.42
N ILE A 289 -3.38 25.76 -11.27
CA ILE A 289 -2.82 26.39 -10.08
C ILE A 289 -1.64 25.57 -9.53
N LEU A 290 -1.76 24.23 -9.47
CA LEU A 290 -0.69 23.36 -9.03
C LEU A 290 0.55 23.44 -9.91
N ASN A 291 0.38 23.62 -11.23
CA ASN A 291 1.48 23.83 -12.17
C ASN A 291 2.13 25.21 -12.01
N GLU A 292 1.33 26.26 -11.78
CA GLU A 292 1.81 27.61 -11.48
C GLU A 292 2.71 27.64 -10.22
N LEU A 293 2.46 26.72 -9.27
CA LEU A 293 3.18 26.60 -7.98
C LEU A 293 4.28 25.52 -7.97
N ASP A 294 4.63 24.96 -9.12
CA ASP A 294 5.64 23.88 -9.25
C ASP A 294 5.37 22.66 -8.33
N ALA A 295 4.09 22.40 -7.97
CA ALA A 295 3.70 21.37 -7.04
C ALA A 295 4.04 19.96 -7.54
N ARG A 296 4.02 19.72 -8.85
CA ARG A 296 4.45 18.46 -9.45
C ARG A 296 5.92 18.18 -9.17
N ARG A 297 6.79 19.13 -9.52
CA ARG A 297 8.24 19.01 -9.32
C ARG A 297 8.60 18.82 -7.85
N TYR A 298 7.93 19.56 -6.95
CA TYR A 298 8.11 19.37 -5.50
C TYR A 298 7.77 17.94 -5.09
N SER A 299 6.62 17.43 -5.52
CA SER A 299 6.15 16.09 -5.16
C SER A 299 7.07 14.99 -5.72
N GLU A 300 7.51 15.13 -6.98
CA GLU A 300 8.48 14.21 -7.62
C GLU A 300 9.82 14.20 -6.87
N SER A 301 10.32 15.39 -6.48
CA SER A 301 11.56 15.50 -5.70
C SER A 301 11.43 14.84 -4.33
N LEU A 302 10.32 15.08 -3.63
CA LEU A 302 10.09 14.50 -2.30
C LEU A 302 9.94 12.97 -2.36
N ALA A 303 9.25 12.44 -3.38
CA ALA A 303 9.15 10.99 -3.59
C ALA A 303 10.51 10.35 -3.82
N GLU A 304 11.36 10.99 -4.64
CA GLU A 304 12.72 10.53 -4.91
C GLU A 304 13.61 10.60 -3.66
N ASP A 305 13.48 11.66 -2.85
CA ASP A 305 14.19 11.79 -1.58
C ASP A 305 13.84 10.64 -0.61
N TYR A 306 12.56 10.32 -0.46
CA TYR A 306 12.12 9.19 0.36
C TYR A 306 12.60 7.86 -0.18
N ARG A 307 12.54 7.66 -1.51
CA ARG A 307 13.06 6.47 -2.17
C ARG A 307 14.56 6.31 -1.95
N SER A 308 15.32 7.38 -2.12
CA SER A 308 16.78 7.38 -1.92
C SER A 308 17.16 7.09 -0.47
N GLN A 309 16.44 7.68 0.50
CA GLN A 309 16.64 7.39 1.92
C GLN A 309 16.32 5.93 2.25
N ALA A 310 15.23 5.37 1.70
CA ALA A 310 14.88 3.96 1.88
C ALA A 310 16.01 3.05 1.39
N VAL A 311 16.52 3.28 0.17
CA VAL A 311 17.64 2.51 -0.39
C VAL A 311 18.88 2.63 0.49
N ASN A 312 19.16 3.83 1.03
CA ASN A 312 20.32 4.06 1.88
C ASN A 312 20.26 3.25 3.18
N ASP A 313 19.08 3.09 3.79
CA ASP A 313 18.89 2.28 5.01
C ASP A 313 19.36 0.83 4.77
N LEU A 314 19.03 0.24 3.63
CA LEU A 314 19.46 -1.13 3.29
C LEU A 314 20.92 -1.19 2.81
N THR A 315 21.41 -0.16 2.12
CA THR A 315 22.80 -0.10 1.64
C THR A 315 23.78 -0.06 2.82
N THR A 316 23.42 0.61 3.89
CA THR A 316 24.22 0.63 5.13
C THR A 316 24.35 -0.78 5.72
N LEU A 317 23.32 -1.60 5.65
CA LEU A 317 23.38 -3.01 6.06
C LEU A 317 24.17 -3.88 5.07
N SER A 318 24.14 -3.59 3.76
CA SER A 318 24.86 -4.35 2.74
C SER A 318 26.37 -4.09 2.78
N ILE A 319 26.82 -2.97 3.37
CA ILE A 319 28.25 -2.74 3.67
C ILE A 319 28.73 -3.77 4.71
N ILE A 320 27.88 -4.21 5.62
CA ILE A 320 28.15 -5.31 6.54
C ILE A 320 28.16 -6.67 5.80
N HIS A 321 27.45 -6.79 4.66
CA HIS A 321 27.32 -8.03 3.87
C HIS A 321 27.58 -7.81 2.36
N LYS A 322 28.81 -7.46 2.00
CA LYS A 322 29.29 -6.98 0.68
C LYS A 322 29.01 -7.82 -0.60
N LYS A 323 27.98 -8.67 -0.66
CA LYS A 323 27.72 -9.51 -1.87
C LYS A 323 26.27 -9.61 -2.32
N ASP A 324 25.34 -8.82 -1.79
CA ASP A 324 23.93 -9.04 -2.10
C ASP A 324 23.38 -8.14 -3.22
N LYS A 325 23.19 -8.77 -4.40
CA LYS A 325 22.41 -8.21 -5.52
C LYS A 325 20.91 -8.08 -5.21
N SER A 326 20.50 -8.53 -4.07
CA SER A 326 19.10 -8.73 -3.67
C SER A 326 18.41 -7.44 -3.20
N ILE A 327 19.19 -6.45 -2.71
CA ILE A 327 18.64 -5.10 -2.38
C ILE A 327 18.24 -4.37 -3.66
N ASP A 328 19.06 -4.43 -4.70
CA ASP A 328 18.72 -3.90 -6.03
C ASP A 328 17.44 -4.56 -6.57
N GLN A 329 17.24 -5.83 -6.24
CA GLN A 329 16.09 -6.61 -6.66
C GLN A 329 14.83 -6.19 -5.90
N LEU A 330 14.89 -6.04 -4.58
CA LEU A 330 13.77 -5.54 -3.75
C LEU A 330 13.37 -4.13 -4.17
N THR A 331 14.33 -3.22 -4.25
CA THR A 331 14.10 -1.86 -4.70
C THR A 331 13.54 -1.83 -6.12
N SER A 332 14.06 -2.65 -7.03
CA SER A 332 13.56 -2.75 -8.41
C SER A 332 12.13 -3.30 -8.50
N ILE A 333 11.76 -4.27 -7.65
CA ILE A 333 10.40 -4.82 -7.61
C ILE A 333 9.43 -3.72 -7.12
N LEU A 334 9.78 -3.06 -6.04
CA LEU A 334 8.93 -2.07 -5.38
C LEU A 334 8.87 -0.74 -6.14
N THR A 335 9.97 -0.31 -6.78
CA THR A 335 9.98 0.90 -7.62
C THR A 335 9.38 0.69 -9.01
N LYS A 336 9.26 -0.54 -9.50
CA LYS A 336 8.58 -0.82 -10.78
C LYS A 336 7.07 -0.91 -10.66
N SER A 337 6.55 -1.19 -9.49
CA SER A 337 5.13 -1.01 -9.19
C SER A 337 4.76 0.47 -9.04
N MET A 338 5.76 1.37 -9.02
CA MET A 338 5.62 2.81 -9.12
C MET A 338 5.93 3.21 -10.57
N PRO A 339 4.97 3.65 -11.36
CA PRO A 339 5.27 4.45 -12.53
C PRO A 339 5.69 5.84 -12.02
N ILE A 340 6.96 6.13 -12.08
CA ILE A 340 7.55 7.48 -12.07
C ILE A 340 8.01 7.76 -13.47
#